data_f115ae86337236f160d9e5bac26f2bd2
#
_entry.id   f115ae86337236f160d9e5bac26f2bd2
#
_cell.length_a   1.000
_cell.length_b   1.000
_cell.length_c   1.000
_cell.angle_alpha   90.00
_cell.angle_beta   90.00
_cell.angle_gamma   90.00
#
_symmetry.space_group_name_H-M   'P 1'
#
loop_
_entity.id
_entity.type
_entity.pdbx_description
1 polymer ?
#
loop_
_entity_poly.entity_id
_entity_poly.type
_entity_poly.pdbx_seq_one_letter_code
_entity_poly.pdbx_strand_id
1 'polypeptide(L)'
;MRLRSLLLLPLLAFGLIGCKDDSAPAKQAAAPAQTFHWKMVTTWPKNAPGTGTAAERLAERVNAMSGGRLTIKVYAAGELVPALEVFDAVSRGTAELGHGTPYYWKGKVPAAQFFGAVPFGLSTQEMNAWLSKGGGQALWDEAYAPFGLKPLTAGNSTMQMGGWFNKEINSLDDLKGLKIRMPGLGGEVWSRLGATTVVMPGGEIFTSLQTGAIDATDWVSPYNDLAFGLQKAAKYYYYPGWQEPQSVLELLINQKAYDSLPPDLQAILTEAARAATQDMMDDYVYHNALALEELKKSGTLLKRFPDEVLQAMQHETEQVLNELAAQSELNGRIWASMQTFQALATSMHALSEKELYDWR
;
A
#
# COMPACT_ATOMS: atom_id res chain seq x y z
N MET A 1 89.86 -42.39 -43.50
CA MET A 1 90.15 -42.64 -44.97
C MET A 1 89.03 -41.97 -45.77
N ARG A 2 89.42 -41.01 -46.60
CA ARG A 2 88.70 -40.37 -47.73
C ARG A 2 87.41 -39.64 -47.39
N LEU A 3 87.37 -38.32 -47.39
CA LEU A 3 87.55 -37.30 -48.41
C LEU A 3 86.34 -37.15 -49.33
N ARG A 4 85.78 -35.95 -49.36
CA ARG A 4 85.33 -35.08 -50.48
C ARG A 4 83.95 -34.46 -50.13
N SER A 5 83.87 -33.20 -49.89
CA SER A 5 84.00 -31.98 -50.73
C SER A 5 82.73 -31.59 -51.49
N LEU A 6 82.33 -30.34 -51.25
CA LEU A 6 81.64 -29.32 -52.08
C LEU A 6 80.15 -29.56 -52.37
N LEU A 7 79.29 -28.60 -52.23
CA LEU A 7 79.21 -27.33 -52.97
C LEU A 7 78.11 -26.43 -52.31
N LEU A 8 78.38 -25.14 -52.22
CA LEU A 8 77.49 -24.06 -51.92
C LEU A 8 76.48 -23.80 -53.02
N LEU A 9 75.20 -23.45 -52.65
CA LEU A 9 74.38 -22.47 -53.38
C LEU A 9 73.37 -21.80 -52.43
N PRO A 10 73.23 -20.48 -52.48
CA PRO A 10 72.29 -19.77 -51.60
C PRO A 10 70.93 -19.74 -52.31
N LEU A 11 69.89 -20.10 -51.53
CA LEU A 11 68.45 -19.86 -51.92
C LEU A 11 67.94 -18.69 -51.18
N LEU A 12 67.60 -17.63 -51.88
CA LEU A 12 66.85 -16.51 -51.38
C LEU A 12 65.47 -16.96 -50.86
N ALA A 13 65.21 -16.78 -49.58
CA ALA A 13 63.89 -16.95 -49.08
C ALA A 13 63.21 -15.57 -49.03
N PHE A 14 62.20 -15.40 -49.86
CA PHE A 14 61.26 -14.29 -49.83
C PHE A 14 60.43 -14.39 -48.53
N GLY A 15 60.61 -13.45 -47.60
CA GLY A 15 59.76 -13.28 -46.43
C GLY A 15 58.43 -12.72 -46.85
N LEU A 16 57.34 -13.52 -46.71
CA LEU A 16 55.98 -13.07 -46.72
C LEU A 16 55.69 -12.47 -45.34
N ILE A 17 55.68 -11.14 -45.25
CA ILE A 17 55.13 -10.39 -44.06
C ILE A 17 53.62 -10.53 -44.14
N GLY A 18 53.07 -11.49 -43.42
CA GLY A 18 51.63 -11.56 -43.13
C GLY A 18 51.27 -10.48 -42.14
N CYS A 19 50.63 -9.42 -42.60
CA CYS A 19 49.91 -8.50 -41.70
C CYS A 19 48.85 -9.30 -40.95
N LYS A 20 49.03 -9.53 -39.66
CA LYS A 20 47.96 -9.94 -38.76
C LYS A 20 47.06 -8.74 -38.59
N ASP A 21 45.89 -8.75 -39.23
CA ASP A 21 44.79 -7.88 -38.89
C ASP A 21 44.28 -8.28 -37.48
N ASP A 22 44.84 -7.66 -36.45
CA ASP A 22 44.26 -7.65 -35.10
C ASP A 22 43.10 -6.65 -35.10
N SER A 23 42.08 -6.84 -35.93
CA SER A 23 40.80 -6.20 -35.76
C SER A 23 40.09 -6.93 -34.59
N ALA A 24 40.33 -6.49 -33.38
CA ALA A 24 39.45 -6.80 -32.24
C ALA A 24 38.01 -6.51 -32.66
N PRO A 25 37.05 -7.44 -32.45
CA PRO A 25 35.65 -7.16 -32.77
C PRO A 25 35.24 -5.85 -32.08
N ALA A 26 34.90 -4.87 -32.90
CA ALA A 26 34.33 -3.62 -32.36
C ALA A 26 33.16 -4.00 -31.45
N LYS A 27 33.26 -3.65 -30.14
CA LYS A 27 32.14 -3.74 -29.24
C LYS A 27 31.01 -3.00 -29.91
N GLN A 28 30.03 -3.74 -30.41
CA GLN A 28 28.79 -3.18 -30.93
C GLN A 28 28.22 -2.33 -29.83
N ALA A 29 28.17 -1.01 -30.02
CA ALA A 29 27.57 -0.11 -29.05
C ALA A 29 26.14 -0.60 -28.80
N ALA A 30 25.86 -1.01 -27.57
CA ALA A 30 24.52 -1.44 -27.18
C ALA A 30 23.55 -0.33 -27.59
N ALA A 31 22.45 -0.66 -28.25
CA ALA A 31 21.41 0.29 -28.55
C ALA A 31 21.01 1.04 -27.25
N PRO A 32 20.74 2.35 -27.32
CA PRO A 32 20.37 3.08 -26.12
C PRO A 32 19.21 2.37 -25.44
N ALA A 33 19.36 2.09 -24.15
CA ALA A 33 18.34 1.40 -23.37
C ALA A 33 17.05 2.24 -23.38
N GLN A 34 15.94 1.59 -23.69
CA GLN A 34 14.61 2.24 -23.68
C GLN A 34 14.31 2.84 -22.31
N THR A 35 13.87 4.11 -22.27
CA THR A 35 13.51 4.83 -21.06
C THR A 35 12.02 5.11 -21.02
N PHE A 36 11.46 5.13 -19.80
CA PHE A 36 10.05 5.37 -19.52
C PHE A 36 9.92 6.48 -18.48
N HIS A 37 9.00 7.40 -18.72
CA HIS A 37 8.73 8.55 -17.85
C HIS A 37 7.25 8.50 -17.47
N TRP A 38 6.95 8.01 -16.28
CA TRP A 38 5.60 7.77 -15.82
C TRP A 38 5.14 8.82 -14.81
N LYS A 39 3.83 8.96 -14.69
CA LYS A 39 3.16 9.76 -13.68
C LYS A 39 2.50 8.84 -12.66
N MET A 40 2.65 9.19 -11.38
CA MET A 40 1.91 8.59 -10.27
C MET A 40 1.02 9.66 -9.64
N VAL A 41 -0.29 9.44 -9.60
CA VAL A 41 -1.25 10.28 -8.87
C VAL A 41 -1.56 9.63 -7.53
N THR A 42 -1.72 10.41 -6.46
CA THR A 42 -1.94 9.86 -5.12
C THR A 42 -3.18 10.42 -4.45
N THR A 43 -3.72 9.67 -3.48
CA THR A 43 -4.79 10.13 -2.60
C THR A 43 -4.30 10.94 -1.41
N TRP A 44 -2.99 11.12 -1.29
CA TRP A 44 -2.33 11.71 -0.12
C TRP A 44 -1.97 13.17 -0.33
N PRO A 45 -2.13 14.02 0.70
CA PRO A 45 -1.56 15.35 0.69
C PRO A 45 -0.03 15.30 0.52
N LYS A 46 0.52 16.35 -0.07
CA LYS A 46 1.96 16.46 -0.26
C LYS A 46 2.70 16.38 1.06
N ASN A 47 3.79 15.63 1.09
CA ASN A 47 4.63 15.42 2.27
C ASN A 47 3.88 14.79 3.47
N ALA A 48 2.69 14.20 3.27
CA ALA A 48 2.01 13.48 4.34
C ALA A 48 2.92 12.35 4.86
N PRO A 49 3.29 12.36 6.16
CA PRO A 49 4.20 11.35 6.70
C PRO A 49 3.65 9.94 6.49
N GLY A 50 4.52 9.00 6.24
CA GLY A 50 4.14 7.60 5.98
C GLY A 50 3.43 7.42 4.64
N THR A 51 2.26 8.02 4.42
CA THR A 51 1.45 7.80 3.22
C THR A 51 2.01 8.52 1.97
N GLY A 52 2.12 9.85 2.00
CA GLY A 52 2.64 10.63 0.88
C GLY A 52 4.12 10.38 0.64
N THR A 53 4.93 10.32 1.71
CA THR A 53 6.36 10.06 1.62
C THR A 53 6.67 8.64 1.15
N ALA A 54 5.80 7.64 1.39
CA ALA A 54 5.98 6.29 0.85
C ALA A 54 5.89 6.26 -0.68
N ALA A 55 4.95 7.01 -1.28
CA ALA A 55 4.83 7.14 -2.73
C ALA A 55 6.09 7.76 -3.36
N GLU A 56 6.65 8.80 -2.72
CA GLU A 56 7.90 9.44 -3.16
C GLU A 56 9.08 8.46 -3.08
N ARG A 57 9.26 7.78 -1.92
CA ARG A 57 10.33 6.80 -1.73
C ARG A 57 10.22 5.62 -2.71
N LEU A 58 8.99 5.19 -3.05
CA LEU A 58 8.77 4.17 -4.07
C LEU A 58 9.28 4.64 -5.44
N ALA A 59 8.93 5.87 -5.84
CA ALA A 59 9.39 6.45 -7.11
C ALA A 59 10.92 6.56 -7.17
N GLU A 60 11.55 7.04 -6.11
CA GLU A 60 13.01 7.12 -6.00
C GLU A 60 13.67 5.74 -6.09
N ARG A 61 13.11 4.74 -5.42
CA ARG A 61 13.59 3.35 -5.44
C ARG A 61 13.52 2.74 -6.83
N VAL A 62 12.41 2.92 -7.54
CA VAL A 62 12.26 2.46 -8.94
C VAL A 62 13.28 3.13 -9.84
N ASN A 63 13.49 4.44 -9.71
CA ASN A 63 14.50 5.17 -10.48
C ASN A 63 15.91 4.60 -10.22
N ALA A 64 16.28 4.41 -8.96
CA ALA A 64 17.59 3.87 -8.58
C ALA A 64 17.79 2.43 -9.08
N MET A 65 16.82 1.54 -8.86
CA MET A 65 16.90 0.12 -9.25
C MET A 65 16.95 -0.06 -10.78
N SER A 66 16.27 0.80 -11.53
CA SER A 66 16.24 0.76 -13.00
C SER A 66 17.44 1.43 -13.66
N GLY A 67 18.34 2.06 -12.89
CA GLY A 67 19.42 2.88 -13.42
C GLY A 67 18.92 4.07 -14.26
N GLY A 68 17.79 4.65 -13.86
CA GLY A 68 17.15 5.79 -14.54
C GLY A 68 16.29 5.39 -15.75
N ARG A 69 16.14 4.12 -16.07
CA ARG A 69 15.33 3.69 -17.23
C ARG A 69 13.82 3.81 -17.01
N LEU A 70 13.37 3.76 -15.76
CA LEU A 70 11.98 4.06 -15.38
C LEU A 70 11.99 5.16 -14.32
N THR A 71 11.51 6.33 -14.69
CA THR A 71 11.36 7.47 -13.79
C THR A 71 9.89 7.75 -13.54
N ILE A 72 9.54 8.05 -12.30
CA ILE A 72 8.16 8.28 -11.88
C ILE A 72 8.06 9.67 -11.26
N LYS A 73 7.21 10.52 -11.82
CA LYS A 73 6.86 11.81 -11.21
C LYS A 73 5.60 11.65 -10.38
N VAL A 74 5.73 11.90 -9.08
CA VAL A 74 4.62 11.84 -8.13
C VAL A 74 3.84 13.14 -8.12
N TYR A 75 2.52 13.03 -8.09
CA TYR A 75 1.58 14.13 -7.95
C TYR A 75 0.71 13.88 -6.72
N ALA A 76 0.76 14.77 -5.78
CA ALA A 76 -0.05 14.70 -4.57
C ALA A 76 -1.54 14.93 -4.87
N ALA A 77 -2.39 14.62 -3.88
CA ALA A 77 -3.82 14.81 -3.97
C ALA A 77 -4.19 16.24 -4.41
N GLY A 78 -4.97 16.35 -5.48
CA GLY A 78 -5.40 17.65 -6.04
C GLY A 78 -4.40 18.33 -6.98
N GLU A 79 -3.16 17.84 -7.14
CA GLU A 79 -2.20 18.46 -8.07
C GLU A 79 -2.51 18.14 -9.54
N LEU A 80 -2.91 16.93 -9.86
CA LEU A 80 -3.26 16.51 -11.23
C LEU A 80 -4.71 16.08 -11.32
N VAL A 81 -5.21 15.34 -10.32
CA VAL A 81 -6.59 14.87 -10.21
C VAL A 81 -7.06 15.00 -8.76
N PRO A 82 -8.38 15.13 -8.50
CA PRO A 82 -8.92 15.03 -7.16
C PRO A 82 -8.53 13.71 -6.48
N ALA A 83 -8.33 13.73 -5.16
CA ALA A 83 -7.81 12.58 -4.40
C ALA A 83 -8.59 11.28 -4.64
N LEU A 84 -9.92 11.34 -4.67
CA LEU A 84 -10.78 10.15 -4.82
C LEU A 84 -11.04 9.77 -6.29
N GLU A 85 -10.40 10.43 -7.25
CA GLU A 85 -10.47 10.11 -8.68
C GLU A 85 -9.22 9.38 -9.21
N VAL A 86 -8.29 9.03 -8.34
CA VAL A 86 -7.04 8.33 -8.69
C VAL A 86 -7.31 7.03 -9.48
N PHE A 87 -8.27 6.22 -9.04
CA PHE A 87 -8.64 4.97 -9.72
C PHE A 87 -9.04 5.21 -11.19
N ASP A 88 -9.92 6.19 -11.42
CA ASP A 88 -10.39 6.53 -12.76
C ASP A 88 -9.29 7.10 -13.64
N ALA A 89 -8.42 7.93 -13.06
CA ALA A 89 -7.30 8.51 -13.79
C ALA A 89 -6.34 7.44 -14.31
N VAL A 90 -6.03 6.42 -13.49
CA VAL A 90 -5.16 5.32 -13.90
C VAL A 90 -5.88 4.37 -14.86
N SER A 91 -7.12 4.01 -14.59
CA SER A 91 -7.91 3.14 -15.49
C SER A 91 -8.03 3.72 -16.91
N ARG A 92 -8.23 5.05 -17.01
CA ARG A 92 -8.30 5.75 -18.31
C ARG A 92 -6.94 6.07 -18.94
N GLY A 93 -5.84 5.83 -18.24
CA GLY A 93 -4.48 6.11 -18.71
C GLY A 93 -4.08 7.59 -18.66
N THR A 94 -4.74 8.42 -17.84
CA THR A 94 -4.32 9.80 -17.55
C THR A 94 -3.00 9.83 -16.80
N ALA A 95 -2.80 8.83 -15.94
CA ALA A 95 -1.53 8.51 -15.30
C ALA A 95 -1.28 7.00 -15.43
N GLU A 96 -0.02 6.61 -15.47
CA GLU A 96 0.40 5.22 -15.54
C GLU A 96 0.23 4.52 -14.20
N LEU A 97 0.39 5.27 -13.10
CA LEU A 97 0.35 4.77 -11.73
C LEU A 97 -0.59 5.59 -10.85
N GLY A 98 -1.16 4.91 -9.86
CA GLY A 98 -1.87 5.51 -8.74
C GLY A 98 -1.39 4.95 -7.41
N HIS A 99 -1.49 5.72 -6.33
CA HIS A 99 -1.19 5.26 -4.98
C HIS A 99 -2.30 5.70 -4.03
N GLY A 100 -2.93 4.74 -3.37
CA GLY A 100 -4.09 4.97 -2.51
C GLY A 100 -4.38 3.78 -1.62
N THR A 101 -5.61 3.65 -1.16
CA THR A 101 -6.10 2.45 -0.46
C THR A 101 -7.33 1.89 -1.15
N PRO A 102 -7.43 0.55 -1.30
CA PRO A 102 -8.45 -0.10 -2.12
C PRO A 102 -9.89 0.27 -1.78
N TYR A 103 -10.22 0.46 -0.50
CA TYR A 103 -11.60 0.74 -0.09
C TYR A 103 -12.15 2.10 -0.57
N TYR A 104 -11.31 3.01 -1.04
CA TYR A 104 -11.79 4.27 -1.63
C TYR A 104 -12.59 4.05 -2.92
N TRP A 105 -12.37 2.92 -3.57
CA TRP A 105 -13.02 2.54 -4.83
C TRP A 105 -14.25 1.65 -4.66
N LYS A 106 -14.76 1.46 -3.41
CA LYS A 106 -15.87 0.55 -3.12
C LYS A 106 -17.11 0.78 -3.99
N GLY A 107 -17.35 2.01 -4.41
CA GLY A 107 -18.46 2.36 -5.30
C GLY A 107 -18.32 1.84 -6.74
N LYS A 108 -17.11 1.43 -7.15
CA LYS A 108 -16.79 0.88 -8.47
C LYS A 108 -16.47 -0.60 -8.41
N VAL A 109 -15.69 -0.97 -7.43
CA VAL A 109 -15.22 -2.34 -7.16
C VAL A 109 -15.54 -2.68 -5.72
N PRO A 110 -16.75 -3.19 -5.41
CA PRO A 110 -17.10 -3.55 -4.03
C PRO A 110 -16.11 -4.49 -3.37
N ALA A 111 -15.55 -5.44 -4.14
CA ALA A 111 -14.50 -6.37 -3.69
C ALA A 111 -13.21 -5.69 -3.22
N ALA A 112 -12.91 -4.46 -3.67
CA ALA A 112 -11.68 -3.77 -3.32
C ALA A 112 -11.52 -3.59 -1.81
N GLN A 113 -12.62 -3.49 -1.07
CA GLN A 113 -12.62 -3.34 0.38
C GLN A 113 -11.89 -4.48 1.11
N PHE A 114 -11.99 -5.72 0.60
CA PHE A 114 -11.31 -6.87 1.19
C PHE A 114 -9.77 -6.76 1.12
N PHE A 115 -9.25 -6.04 0.13
CA PHE A 115 -7.80 -5.88 -0.07
C PHE A 115 -7.23 -4.64 0.64
N GLY A 116 -8.09 -3.77 1.18
CA GLY A 116 -7.69 -2.61 1.98
C GLY A 116 -7.62 -2.96 3.46
N ALA A 117 -8.74 -2.81 4.14
CA ALA A 117 -8.90 -3.12 5.56
C ALA A 117 -10.24 -3.79 5.81
N VAL A 118 -10.24 -4.84 6.61
CA VAL A 118 -11.45 -5.55 7.04
C VAL A 118 -11.54 -5.40 8.57
N PRO A 119 -12.65 -4.86 9.09
CA PRO A 119 -12.83 -4.73 10.54
C PRO A 119 -12.70 -6.08 11.24
N PHE A 120 -12.00 -6.13 12.37
CA PHE A 120 -11.66 -7.36 13.12
C PHE A 120 -10.99 -8.45 12.26
N GLY A 121 -10.43 -8.07 11.09
CA GLY A 121 -9.84 -8.98 10.13
C GLY A 121 -8.36 -9.29 10.40
N LEU A 122 -7.64 -9.56 9.32
CA LEU A 122 -6.23 -9.92 9.35
C LEU A 122 -5.36 -8.78 9.90
N SER A 123 -4.39 -9.12 10.72
CA SER A 123 -3.32 -8.20 11.13
C SER A 123 -2.40 -7.87 9.94
N THR A 124 -1.48 -6.92 10.13
CA THR A 124 -0.55 -6.48 9.09
C THR A 124 0.24 -7.62 8.46
N GLN A 125 0.82 -8.50 9.29
CA GLN A 125 1.63 -9.62 8.79
C GLN A 125 0.75 -10.69 8.13
N GLU A 126 -0.41 -10.95 8.70
CA GLU A 126 -1.38 -11.90 8.15
C GLU A 126 -1.89 -11.44 6.78
N MET A 127 -2.24 -10.15 6.63
CA MET A 127 -2.69 -9.60 5.36
C MET A 127 -1.62 -9.71 4.28
N ASN A 128 -0.37 -9.35 4.59
CA ASN A 128 0.74 -9.48 3.66
C ASN A 128 1.01 -10.95 3.29
N ALA A 129 0.88 -11.87 4.24
CA ALA A 129 1.03 -13.31 3.99
C ALA A 129 -0.12 -13.86 3.12
N TRP A 130 -1.36 -13.47 3.39
CA TRP A 130 -2.52 -13.86 2.58
C TRP A 130 -2.39 -13.36 1.16
N LEU A 131 -2.04 -12.10 0.96
CA LEU A 131 -1.83 -11.53 -0.38
C LEU A 131 -0.70 -12.24 -1.12
N SER A 132 0.45 -12.44 -0.48
CA SER A 132 1.65 -12.95 -1.17
C SER A 132 1.70 -14.47 -1.29
N LYS A 133 1.05 -15.23 -0.41
CA LYS A 133 1.12 -16.71 -0.32
C LYS A 133 -0.24 -17.39 -0.25
N GLY A 134 -1.25 -16.71 0.30
CA GLY A 134 -2.59 -17.25 0.50
C GLY A 134 -3.52 -17.14 -0.72
N GLY A 135 -3.02 -16.67 -1.87
CA GLY A 135 -3.81 -16.52 -3.09
C GLY A 135 -4.54 -15.18 -3.22
N GLY A 136 -4.44 -14.28 -2.22
CA GLY A 136 -5.12 -12.99 -2.22
C GLY A 136 -4.75 -12.11 -3.41
N GLN A 137 -3.48 -12.11 -3.86
CA GLN A 137 -3.05 -11.31 -5.01
C GLN A 137 -3.78 -11.72 -6.31
N ALA A 138 -3.96 -13.02 -6.55
CA ALA A 138 -4.66 -13.51 -7.75
C ALA A 138 -6.14 -13.08 -7.77
N LEU A 139 -6.79 -13.10 -6.60
CA LEU A 139 -8.16 -12.63 -6.43
C LEU A 139 -8.27 -11.11 -6.62
N TRP A 140 -7.24 -10.37 -6.19
CA TRP A 140 -7.17 -8.93 -6.39
C TRP A 140 -6.96 -8.56 -7.86
N ASP A 141 -6.04 -9.26 -8.54
CA ASP A 141 -5.83 -9.12 -9.98
C ASP A 141 -7.15 -9.37 -10.74
N GLU A 142 -7.90 -10.44 -10.40
CA GLU A 142 -9.20 -10.76 -10.99
C GLU A 142 -10.24 -9.63 -10.76
N ALA A 143 -10.30 -9.06 -9.56
CA ALA A 143 -11.22 -7.97 -9.24
C ALA A 143 -10.95 -6.69 -10.03
N TYR A 144 -9.68 -6.41 -10.37
CA TYR A 144 -9.28 -5.18 -11.05
C TYR A 144 -9.12 -5.32 -12.56
N ALA A 145 -9.03 -6.55 -13.07
CA ALA A 145 -8.88 -6.83 -14.51
C ALA A 145 -9.95 -6.17 -15.39
N PRO A 146 -11.26 -6.11 -15.01
CA PRO A 146 -12.29 -5.45 -15.82
C PRO A 146 -12.05 -3.95 -16.03
N PHE A 147 -11.24 -3.33 -15.18
CA PHE A 147 -10.91 -1.89 -15.24
C PHE A 147 -9.57 -1.63 -15.95
N GLY A 148 -8.91 -2.66 -16.46
CA GLY A 148 -7.60 -2.56 -17.08
C GLY A 148 -6.52 -2.12 -16.09
N LEU A 149 -6.61 -2.59 -14.84
CA LEU A 149 -5.70 -2.25 -13.75
C LEU A 149 -5.01 -3.50 -13.21
N LYS A 150 -3.74 -3.32 -12.83
CA LYS A 150 -2.96 -4.27 -12.05
C LYS A 150 -2.65 -3.67 -10.69
N PRO A 151 -3.15 -4.25 -9.59
CA PRO A 151 -2.81 -3.82 -8.25
C PRO A 151 -1.56 -4.50 -7.72
N LEU A 152 -0.77 -3.80 -6.92
CA LEU A 152 0.30 -4.36 -6.08
C LEU A 152 0.22 -3.74 -4.70
N THR A 153 0.61 -4.48 -3.66
CA THR A 153 0.84 -3.89 -2.34
C THR A 153 2.07 -2.98 -2.41
N ALA A 154 1.92 -1.73 -1.99
CA ALA A 154 2.99 -0.73 -1.99
C ALA A 154 3.06 0.09 -0.68
N GLY A 155 2.51 -0.45 0.37
CA GLY A 155 2.52 0.09 1.72
C GLY A 155 1.53 -0.63 2.62
N ASN A 156 1.71 -0.44 3.93
CA ASN A 156 0.75 -0.86 4.93
C ASN A 156 0.88 0.07 6.15
N SER A 157 -0.23 0.63 6.61
CA SER A 157 -0.25 1.57 7.74
C SER A 157 -0.05 0.90 9.10
N THR A 158 0.06 -0.42 9.14
CA THR A 158 0.00 -1.22 10.35
C THR A 158 -1.34 -1.04 11.09
N MET A 159 -1.44 -1.50 12.34
CA MET A 159 -2.68 -1.32 13.11
C MET A 159 -2.94 0.14 13.38
N GLN A 160 -4.17 0.57 13.11
CA GLN A 160 -4.61 1.94 13.34
C GLN A 160 -5.20 2.13 14.74
N MET A 161 -5.57 3.37 15.04
CA MET A 161 -6.36 3.70 16.23
C MET A 161 -7.84 3.78 15.88
N GLY A 162 -8.69 3.74 16.91
CA GLY A 162 -10.15 3.80 16.76
C GLY A 162 -10.70 5.15 16.33
N GLY A 163 -9.85 6.19 16.33
CA GLY A 163 -10.17 7.53 15.85
C GLY A 163 -10.26 8.61 16.90
N TRP A 164 -10.49 9.84 16.45
CA TRP A 164 -10.59 11.07 17.22
C TRP A 164 -12.04 11.50 17.38
N PHE A 165 -12.42 11.89 18.61
CA PHE A 165 -13.79 12.22 18.96
C PHE A 165 -13.87 13.51 19.77
N ASN A 166 -14.84 14.36 19.43
CA ASN A 166 -15.18 15.56 20.20
C ASN A 166 -16.13 15.23 21.38
N LYS A 167 -16.78 14.08 21.32
CA LYS A 167 -17.68 13.55 22.37
C LYS A 167 -17.13 12.23 22.90
N GLU A 168 -17.42 11.94 24.15
CA GLU A 168 -17.07 10.65 24.75
C GLU A 168 -18.08 9.59 24.36
N ILE A 169 -17.62 8.38 24.10
CA ILE A 169 -18.43 7.21 23.77
C ILE A 169 -18.43 6.30 24.98
N ASN A 170 -19.54 6.23 25.68
CA ASN A 170 -19.73 5.43 26.89
C ASN A 170 -20.71 4.27 26.68
N SER A 171 -21.55 4.34 25.63
CA SER A 171 -22.59 3.36 25.32
C SER A 171 -22.95 3.37 23.84
N LEU A 172 -23.79 2.42 23.40
CA LEU A 172 -24.35 2.39 22.04
C LEU A 172 -25.23 3.62 21.73
N ASP A 173 -25.84 4.25 22.73
CA ASP A 173 -26.67 5.43 22.50
C ASP A 173 -25.83 6.63 22.04
N ASP A 174 -24.57 6.72 22.42
CA ASP A 174 -23.67 7.80 22.02
C ASP A 174 -23.28 7.74 20.53
N LEU A 175 -23.54 6.61 19.86
CA LEU A 175 -23.28 6.44 18.43
C LEU A 175 -24.41 7.05 17.59
N LYS A 176 -25.63 7.16 18.12
CA LYS A 176 -26.82 7.61 17.39
C LYS A 176 -26.68 9.08 16.98
N GLY A 177 -26.73 9.31 15.67
CA GLY A 177 -26.60 10.66 15.12
C GLY A 177 -25.18 11.24 15.17
N LEU A 178 -24.17 10.48 15.65
CA LEU A 178 -22.77 10.89 15.60
C LEU A 178 -22.35 11.08 14.13
N LYS A 179 -21.84 12.26 13.81
CA LYS A 179 -21.29 12.52 12.48
C LYS A 179 -19.81 12.13 12.45
N ILE A 180 -19.49 11.06 11.74
CA ILE A 180 -18.13 10.53 11.70
C ILE A 180 -17.61 10.41 10.27
N ARG A 181 -16.38 10.86 10.04
CA ARG A 181 -15.63 10.50 8.82
C ARG A 181 -15.03 9.11 9.04
N MET A 182 -15.55 8.14 8.30
CA MET A 182 -15.07 6.76 8.35
C MET A 182 -15.25 6.12 6.97
N PRO A 183 -14.17 5.80 6.24
CA PRO A 183 -14.26 5.14 4.94
C PRO A 183 -14.47 3.63 5.08
N GLY A 184 -14.67 2.96 3.94
CA GLY A 184 -14.64 1.51 3.84
C GLY A 184 -15.75 0.81 4.61
N LEU A 185 -15.44 -0.40 5.07
CA LEU A 185 -16.36 -1.27 5.83
C LEU A 185 -16.64 -0.73 7.24
N GLY A 186 -15.65 -0.09 7.87
CA GLY A 186 -15.85 0.56 9.18
C GLY A 186 -16.98 1.60 9.14
N GLY A 187 -17.04 2.40 8.06
CA GLY A 187 -18.13 3.37 7.88
C GLY A 187 -19.50 2.72 7.75
N GLU A 188 -19.59 1.57 7.10
CA GLU A 188 -20.85 0.82 7.00
C GLU A 188 -21.31 0.32 8.38
N VAL A 189 -20.40 -0.23 9.18
CA VAL A 189 -20.69 -0.69 10.54
C VAL A 189 -21.18 0.47 11.42
N TRP A 190 -20.48 1.62 11.40
CA TRP A 190 -20.92 2.81 12.13
C TRP A 190 -22.32 3.26 11.72
N SER A 191 -22.64 3.25 10.42
CA SER A 191 -23.96 3.62 9.90
C SER A 191 -25.05 2.71 10.44
N ARG A 192 -24.83 1.41 10.54
CA ARG A 192 -25.80 0.43 11.07
C ARG A 192 -26.04 0.63 12.56
N LEU A 193 -25.04 1.10 13.27
CA LEU A 193 -25.17 1.45 14.70
C LEU A 193 -25.74 2.84 14.95
N GLY A 194 -26.22 3.51 13.88
CA GLY A 194 -26.95 4.77 13.98
C GLY A 194 -26.14 6.05 13.80
N ALA A 195 -24.85 5.94 13.46
CA ALA A 195 -24.03 7.10 13.11
C ALA A 195 -24.33 7.60 11.69
N THR A 196 -24.00 8.85 11.43
CA THR A 196 -23.99 9.43 10.07
C THR A 196 -22.56 9.45 9.57
N THR A 197 -22.24 8.60 8.58
CA THR A 197 -20.89 8.46 8.05
C THR A 197 -20.69 9.27 6.78
N VAL A 198 -19.50 9.87 6.66
CA VAL A 198 -19.05 10.58 5.46
C VAL A 198 -17.67 10.13 5.06
N VAL A 199 -17.34 10.29 3.77
CA VAL A 199 -15.98 10.07 3.25
C VAL A 199 -15.48 11.38 2.68
N MET A 200 -14.28 11.78 3.09
CA MET A 200 -13.61 12.99 2.58
C MET A 200 -12.10 12.77 2.49
N PRO A 201 -11.40 13.53 1.61
CA PRO A 201 -9.94 13.51 1.52
C PRO A 201 -9.27 13.90 2.83
N GLY A 202 -8.07 13.34 3.09
CA GLY A 202 -7.32 13.60 4.34
C GLY A 202 -7.06 15.09 4.61
N GLY A 203 -6.82 15.89 3.58
CA GLY A 203 -6.57 17.34 3.74
C GLY A 203 -7.75 18.15 4.29
N GLU A 204 -8.98 17.59 4.28
CA GLU A 204 -10.20 18.26 4.76
C GLU A 204 -10.56 17.89 6.22
N ILE A 205 -9.95 16.84 6.76
CA ILE A 205 -10.36 16.23 8.05
C ILE A 205 -10.18 17.20 9.20
N PHE A 206 -8.99 17.81 9.34
CA PHE A 206 -8.69 18.71 10.45
C PHE A 206 -9.73 19.85 10.57
N THR A 207 -9.99 20.54 9.47
CA THR A 207 -10.94 21.65 9.44
C THR A 207 -12.35 21.19 9.74
N SER A 208 -12.78 20.06 9.18
CA SER A 208 -14.13 19.51 9.41
C SER A 208 -14.35 19.10 10.87
N LEU A 209 -13.34 18.52 11.50
CA LEU A 209 -13.38 18.14 12.93
C LEU A 209 -13.33 19.38 13.83
N GLN A 210 -12.46 20.35 13.51
CA GLN A 210 -12.30 21.58 14.29
C GLN A 210 -13.55 22.46 14.26
N THR A 211 -14.25 22.54 13.12
CA THR A 211 -15.47 23.33 12.97
C THR A 211 -16.73 22.64 13.47
N GLY A 212 -16.65 21.33 13.81
CA GLY A 212 -17.81 20.54 14.21
C GLY A 212 -18.72 20.13 13.03
N ALA A 213 -18.23 20.24 11.78
CA ALA A 213 -18.92 19.67 10.62
C ALA A 213 -19.01 18.14 10.76
N ILE A 214 -18.01 17.52 11.40
CA ILE A 214 -18.02 16.16 11.90
C ILE A 214 -17.71 16.14 13.40
N ASP A 215 -18.27 15.19 14.12
CA ASP A 215 -18.05 14.97 15.57
C ASP A 215 -16.81 14.07 15.82
N ALA A 216 -16.48 13.22 14.85
CA ALA A 216 -15.41 12.25 14.95
C ALA A 216 -14.78 11.93 13.60
N THR A 217 -13.59 11.39 13.65
CA THR A 217 -12.87 10.92 12.45
C THR A 217 -11.96 9.74 12.76
N ASP A 218 -11.88 8.80 11.83
CA ASP A 218 -10.73 7.95 11.64
C ASP A 218 -9.76 8.62 10.66
N TRP A 219 -8.45 8.50 10.91
CA TRP A 219 -7.45 8.90 9.92
C TRP A 219 -6.43 7.78 9.70
N VAL A 220 -5.46 7.61 10.58
CA VAL A 220 -4.52 6.48 10.50
C VAL A 220 -4.12 6.02 11.92
N SER A 221 -3.03 6.57 12.46
CA SER A 221 -2.41 6.15 13.70
C SER A 221 -1.57 7.31 14.27
N PRO A 222 -1.01 7.21 15.47
CA PRO A 222 -0.37 8.34 16.16
C PRO A 222 0.57 9.18 15.31
N TYR A 223 1.36 8.57 14.44
CA TYR A 223 2.32 9.27 13.58
C TYR A 223 1.66 10.26 12.61
N ASN A 224 0.66 9.79 11.86
CA ASN A 224 -0.09 10.64 10.94
C ASN A 224 -0.95 11.64 11.68
N ASP A 225 -1.64 11.19 12.71
CA ASP A 225 -2.64 11.97 13.42
C ASP A 225 -2.02 13.16 14.15
N LEU A 226 -0.84 12.96 14.75
CA LEU A 226 -0.03 14.03 15.34
C LEU A 226 0.41 15.05 14.27
N ALA A 227 0.89 14.58 13.12
CA ALA A 227 1.35 15.45 12.03
C ALA A 227 0.21 16.27 11.41
N PHE A 228 -1.01 15.71 11.37
CA PHE A 228 -2.22 16.40 10.93
C PHE A 228 -2.81 17.32 12.01
N GLY A 229 -2.28 17.26 13.23
CA GLY A 229 -2.69 18.12 14.32
C GLY A 229 -4.05 17.76 14.93
N LEU A 230 -4.53 16.52 14.76
CA LEU A 230 -5.88 16.11 15.16
C LEU A 230 -6.12 16.26 16.66
N GLN A 231 -5.08 16.16 17.49
CA GLN A 231 -5.12 16.43 18.94
C GLN A 231 -5.49 17.89 19.28
N LYS A 232 -5.40 18.81 18.30
CA LYS A 232 -5.83 20.21 18.48
C LYS A 232 -7.30 20.41 18.11
N ALA A 233 -7.88 19.46 17.36
CA ALA A 233 -9.26 19.52 16.89
C ALA A 233 -10.21 18.64 17.70
N ALA A 234 -9.72 17.56 18.33
CA ALA A 234 -10.53 16.68 19.18
C ALA A 234 -9.78 16.26 20.44
N LYS A 235 -10.54 15.86 21.45
CA LYS A 235 -10.08 15.60 22.82
C LYS A 235 -9.77 14.13 23.08
N TYR A 236 -10.62 13.25 22.54
CA TYR A 236 -10.61 11.83 22.87
C TYR A 236 -10.01 11.04 21.72
N TYR A 237 -9.03 10.19 22.02
CA TYR A 237 -8.40 9.32 21.07
C TYR A 237 -8.65 7.86 21.45
N TYR A 238 -9.47 7.19 20.64
CA TYR A 238 -10.00 5.88 20.97
C TYR A 238 -9.13 4.74 20.46
N TYR A 239 -9.19 3.60 21.17
CA TYR A 239 -8.61 2.32 20.81
C TYR A 239 -9.51 1.16 21.27
N PRO A 240 -9.34 -0.07 20.72
CA PRO A 240 -8.47 -0.43 19.58
C PRO A 240 -8.99 0.09 18.25
N GLY A 241 -8.13 0.08 17.21
CA GLY A 241 -8.49 0.36 15.83
C GLY A 241 -9.17 -0.84 15.18
N TRP A 242 -10.32 -1.23 15.68
CA TRP A 242 -11.09 -2.42 15.27
C TRP A 242 -11.47 -2.40 13.79
N GLN A 243 -11.67 -1.22 13.21
CA GLN A 243 -12.06 -0.99 11.82
C GLN A 243 -10.94 -1.26 10.84
N GLU A 244 -9.70 -0.99 11.24
CA GLU A 244 -8.49 -1.16 10.44
C GLU A 244 -7.36 -1.79 11.29
N PRO A 245 -7.41 -3.13 11.52
CA PRO A 245 -6.30 -3.86 12.15
C PRO A 245 -4.99 -3.70 11.36
N GLN A 246 -5.11 -3.29 10.14
CA GLN A 246 -4.11 -2.84 9.18
C GLN A 246 -4.80 -2.14 8.02
N SER A 247 -4.08 -1.37 7.19
CA SER A 247 -4.60 -0.88 5.92
C SER A 247 -3.53 -0.98 4.84
N VAL A 248 -3.83 -1.74 3.79
CA VAL A 248 -2.95 -1.85 2.62
C VAL A 248 -3.02 -0.56 1.83
N LEU A 249 -1.85 -0.05 1.45
CA LEU A 249 -1.73 0.95 0.41
C LEU A 249 -1.33 0.24 -0.89
N GLU A 250 -2.08 0.53 -1.94
CA GLU A 250 -1.88 -0.09 -3.24
C GLU A 250 -1.11 0.80 -4.20
N LEU A 251 -0.32 0.17 -5.06
CA LEU A 251 0.11 0.73 -6.32
C LEU A 251 -0.86 0.25 -7.39
N LEU A 252 -1.70 1.14 -7.87
CA LEU A 252 -2.52 0.94 -9.06
C LEU A 252 -1.65 1.14 -10.29
N ILE A 253 -1.67 0.19 -11.22
CA ILE A 253 -0.90 0.27 -12.45
C ILE A 253 -1.88 0.13 -13.63
N ASN A 254 -1.81 1.05 -14.59
CA ASN A 254 -2.50 0.85 -15.85
C ASN A 254 -1.94 -0.39 -16.54
N GLN A 255 -2.78 -1.38 -16.85
CA GLN A 255 -2.34 -2.67 -17.37
C GLN A 255 -1.57 -2.52 -18.70
N LYS A 256 -2.02 -1.65 -19.60
CA LYS A 256 -1.34 -1.43 -20.89
C LYS A 256 0.04 -0.80 -20.69
N ALA A 257 0.16 0.12 -19.73
CA ALA A 257 1.46 0.70 -19.38
C ALA A 257 2.39 -0.38 -18.82
N TYR A 258 1.91 -1.23 -17.90
CA TYR A 258 2.68 -2.35 -17.35
C TYR A 258 3.17 -3.31 -18.45
N ASP A 259 2.28 -3.70 -19.37
CA ASP A 259 2.59 -4.62 -20.46
C ASP A 259 3.59 -4.03 -21.47
N SER A 260 3.72 -2.70 -21.53
CA SER A 260 4.70 -2.01 -22.37
C SER A 260 6.13 -2.04 -21.82
N LEU A 261 6.29 -2.35 -20.53
CA LEU A 261 7.61 -2.46 -19.91
C LEU A 261 8.30 -3.76 -20.30
N PRO A 262 9.61 -3.74 -20.53
CA PRO A 262 10.39 -4.96 -20.63
C PRO A 262 10.36 -5.73 -19.29
N PRO A 263 10.55 -7.08 -19.33
CA PRO A 263 10.37 -7.93 -18.15
C PRO A 263 11.21 -7.54 -16.92
N ASP A 264 12.40 -7.00 -17.13
CA ASP A 264 13.26 -6.55 -16.04
C ASP A 264 12.71 -5.29 -15.33
N LEU A 265 12.09 -4.36 -16.06
CA LEU A 265 11.44 -3.20 -15.45
C LEU A 265 10.12 -3.57 -14.75
N GLN A 266 9.38 -4.55 -15.26
CA GLN A 266 8.22 -5.11 -14.57
C GLN A 266 8.63 -5.74 -13.23
N ALA A 267 9.73 -6.51 -13.22
CA ALA A 267 10.27 -7.11 -12.00
C ALA A 267 10.76 -6.02 -11.01
N ILE A 268 11.46 -5.01 -11.49
CA ILE A 268 11.92 -3.87 -10.66
C ILE A 268 10.73 -3.16 -10.02
N LEU A 269 9.66 -2.87 -10.77
CA LEU A 269 8.47 -2.20 -10.24
C LEU A 269 7.80 -3.04 -9.14
N THR A 270 7.68 -4.35 -9.37
CA THR A 270 7.09 -5.30 -8.41
C THR A 270 7.92 -5.39 -7.12
N GLU A 271 9.24 -5.56 -7.23
CA GLU A 271 10.10 -5.68 -6.06
C GLU A 271 10.27 -4.33 -5.32
N ALA A 272 10.27 -3.21 -6.04
CA ALA A 272 10.25 -1.89 -5.42
C ALA A 272 8.97 -1.65 -4.60
N ALA A 273 7.82 -2.10 -5.08
CA ALA A 273 6.55 -2.02 -4.34
C ALA A 273 6.57 -2.87 -3.06
N ARG A 274 7.12 -4.11 -3.13
CA ARG A 274 7.31 -4.96 -1.95
C ARG A 274 8.26 -4.33 -0.93
N ALA A 275 9.38 -3.79 -1.39
CA ALA A 275 10.33 -3.11 -0.53
C ALA A 275 9.74 -1.83 0.08
N ALA A 276 8.89 -1.09 -0.65
CA ALA A 276 8.17 0.07 -0.13
C ALA A 276 7.17 -0.32 0.97
N THR A 277 6.53 -1.49 0.84
CA THR A 277 5.63 -2.02 1.87
C THR A 277 6.37 -2.27 3.18
N GLN A 278 7.52 -2.95 3.12
CA GLN A 278 8.33 -3.21 4.33
C GLN A 278 8.85 -1.91 4.94
N ASP A 279 9.39 -1.02 4.12
CA ASP A 279 9.91 0.28 4.55
C ASP A 279 8.84 1.13 5.27
N MET A 280 7.61 1.13 4.75
CA MET A 280 6.49 1.83 5.38
C MET A 280 6.08 1.20 6.72
N MET A 281 6.04 -0.12 6.80
CA MET A 281 5.72 -0.81 8.06
C MET A 281 6.73 -0.48 9.15
N ASP A 282 8.03 -0.50 8.83
CA ASP A 282 9.10 -0.17 9.77
C ASP A 282 9.00 1.30 10.23
N ASP A 283 8.74 2.21 9.28
CA ASP A 283 8.51 3.64 9.53
C ASP A 283 7.34 3.85 10.50
N TYR A 284 6.21 3.15 10.28
CA TYR A 284 5.02 3.27 11.12
C TYR A 284 5.22 2.68 12.52
N VAL A 285 5.80 1.49 12.63
CA VAL A 285 6.05 0.87 13.94
C VAL A 285 6.92 1.77 14.81
N TYR A 286 7.99 2.32 14.23
CA TYR A 286 8.91 3.20 14.96
C TYR A 286 8.26 4.54 15.33
N HIS A 287 7.70 5.25 14.35
CA HIS A 287 7.19 6.60 14.58
C HIS A 287 5.85 6.64 15.32
N ASN A 288 5.01 5.61 15.22
CA ASN A 288 3.81 5.51 16.03
C ASN A 288 4.11 5.43 17.52
N ALA A 289 5.15 4.67 17.90
CA ALA A 289 5.55 4.58 19.29
C ALA A 289 6.01 5.95 19.84
N LEU A 290 6.81 6.69 19.07
CA LEU A 290 7.27 8.03 19.46
C LEU A 290 6.10 9.04 19.51
N ALA A 291 5.26 9.06 18.47
CA ALA A 291 4.14 9.98 18.36
C ALA A 291 3.09 9.75 19.46
N LEU A 292 2.83 8.50 19.86
CA LEU A 292 1.93 8.19 20.96
C LEU A 292 2.39 8.82 22.27
N GLU A 293 3.68 8.75 22.58
CA GLU A 293 4.22 9.39 23.79
C GLU A 293 4.11 10.92 23.74
N GLU A 294 4.25 11.52 22.55
CA GLU A 294 4.03 12.95 22.36
C GLU A 294 2.55 13.35 22.52
N LEU A 295 1.64 12.57 21.98
CA LEU A 295 0.20 12.76 22.15
C LEU A 295 -0.20 12.68 23.63
N LYS A 296 0.33 11.72 24.38
CA LYS A 296 0.12 11.62 25.84
C LYS A 296 0.61 12.89 26.57
N LYS A 297 1.80 13.39 26.22
CA LYS A 297 2.36 14.63 26.81
C LYS A 297 1.56 15.88 26.46
N SER A 298 0.91 15.90 25.27
CA SER A 298 0.05 17.01 24.84
C SER A 298 -1.29 17.07 25.56
N GLY A 299 -1.62 16.11 26.41
CA GLY A 299 -2.88 16.04 27.14
C GLY A 299 -4.02 15.34 26.41
N THR A 300 -3.70 14.59 25.35
CA THR A 300 -4.67 13.74 24.64
C THR A 300 -5.25 12.68 25.57
N LEU A 301 -6.57 12.55 25.61
CA LEU A 301 -7.27 11.57 26.44
C LEU A 301 -7.44 10.25 25.67
N LEU A 302 -6.58 9.29 25.95
CA LEU A 302 -6.69 7.94 25.41
C LEU A 302 -7.88 7.23 26.06
N LYS A 303 -8.80 6.71 25.23
CA LYS A 303 -10.00 6.01 25.67
C LYS A 303 -10.11 4.66 24.99
N ARG A 304 -10.44 3.63 25.76
CA ARG A 304 -10.83 2.34 25.19
C ARG A 304 -12.33 2.37 24.90
N PHE A 305 -12.75 1.84 23.75
CA PHE A 305 -14.17 1.63 23.49
C PHE A 305 -14.77 0.67 24.54
N PRO A 306 -16.00 0.93 25.03
CA PRO A 306 -16.73 0.01 25.90
C PRO A 306 -16.89 -1.37 25.24
N ASP A 307 -16.88 -2.44 26.03
CA ASP A 307 -17.00 -3.80 25.53
C ASP A 307 -18.32 -4.03 24.76
N GLU A 308 -19.44 -3.47 25.24
CA GLU A 308 -20.73 -3.56 24.56
C GLU A 308 -20.70 -2.91 23.17
N VAL A 309 -19.96 -1.80 23.02
CA VAL A 309 -19.78 -1.11 21.73
C VAL A 309 -18.95 -1.96 20.78
N LEU A 310 -17.82 -2.52 21.27
CA LEU A 310 -16.99 -3.42 20.47
C LEU A 310 -17.72 -4.69 20.04
N GLN A 311 -18.55 -5.28 20.92
CA GLN A 311 -19.35 -6.46 20.60
C GLN A 311 -20.40 -6.15 19.53
N ALA A 312 -21.07 -5.00 19.64
CA ALA A 312 -22.02 -4.57 18.61
C ALA A 312 -21.34 -4.30 17.27
N MET A 313 -20.17 -3.64 17.28
CA MET A 313 -19.36 -3.41 16.08
C MET A 313 -18.92 -4.72 15.44
N GLN A 314 -18.52 -5.72 16.23
CA GLN A 314 -18.14 -7.04 15.74
C GLN A 314 -19.32 -7.76 15.10
N HIS A 315 -20.48 -7.74 15.76
CA HIS A 315 -21.71 -8.35 15.23
C HIS A 315 -22.12 -7.72 13.88
N GLU A 316 -22.17 -6.40 13.80
CA GLU A 316 -22.52 -5.71 12.55
C GLU A 316 -21.47 -5.93 11.45
N THR A 317 -20.20 -6.08 11.83
CA THR A 317 -19.12 -6.43 10.89
C THR A 317 -19.39 -7.76 10.20
N GLU A 318 -19.79 -8.78 10.95
CA GLU A 318 -20.12 -10.10 10.38
C GLU A 318 -21.27 -10.01 9.37
N GLN A 319 -22.30 -9.21 9.68
CA GLN A 319 -23.42 -9.00 8.77
C GLN A 319 -22.98 -8.28 7.48
N VAL A 320 -22.23 -7.17 7.61
CA VAL A 320 -21.70 -6.39 6.49
C VAL A 320 -20.83 -7.25 5.57
N LEU A 321 -19.95 -8.07 6.14
CA LEU A 321 -19.06 -8.92 5.36
C LEU A 321 -19.80 -10.05 4.64
N ASN A 322 -20.78 -10.67 5.29
CA ASN A 322 -21.61 -11.70 4.67
C ASN A 322 -22.46 -11.12 3.52
N GLU A 323 -23.03 -9.96 3.70
CA GLU A 323 -23.78 -9.27 2.64
C GLU A 323 -22.86 -8.87 1.47
N LEU A 324 -21.66 -8.34 1.76
CA LEU A 324 -20.68 -8.03 0.72
C LEU A 324 -20.25 -9.29 -0.05
N ALA A 325 -20.01 -10.38 0.66
CA ALA A 325 -19.66 -11.68 0.06
C ALA A 325 -20.77 -12.21 -0.86
N ALA A 326 -22.04 -11.99 -0.50
CA ALA A 326 -23.20 -12.44 -1.27
C ALA A 326 -23.45 -11.64 -2.55
N GLN A 327 -22.82 -10.47 -2.74
CA GLN A 327 -23.04 -9.61 -3.92
C GLN A 327 -22.54 -10.22 -5.23
N SER A 328 -21.51 -11.07 -5.19
CA SER A 328 -20.98 -11.76 -6.38
C SER A 328 -20.24 -13.04 -6.01
N GLU A 329 -20.08 -13.94 -6.98
CA GLU A 329 -19.26 -15.15 -6.81
C GLU A 329 -17.82 -14.81 -6.41
N LEU A 330 -17.23 -13.79 -7.04
CA LEU A 330 -15.87 -13.34 -6.72
C LEU A 330 -15.76 -12.85 -5.28
N ASN A 331 -16.69 -12.03 -4.81
CA ASN A 331 -16.70 -11.55 -3.43
C ASN A 331 -16.79 -12.72 -2.44
N GLY A 332 -17.63 -13.71 -2.73
CA GLY A 332 -17.76 -14.93 -1.93
C GLY A 332 -16.45 -15.72 -1.86
N ARG A 333 -15.76 -15.88 -2.99
CA ARG A 333 -14.46 -16.56 -3.07
C ARG A 333 -13.37 -15.81 -2.28
N ILE A 334 -13.33 -14.49 -2.39
CA ILE A 334 -12.39 -13.65 -1.65
C ILE A 334 -12.60 -13.82 -0.15
N TRP A 335 -13.85 -13.65 0.30
CA TRP A 335 -14.18 -13.75 1.72
C TRP A 335 -13.89 -15.15 2.29
N ALA A 336 -14.28 -16.21 1.60
CA ALA A 336 -14.00 -17.58 2.02
C ALA A 336 -12.49 -17.87 2.12
N SER A 337 -11.71 -17.40 1.17
CA SER A 337 -10.24 -17.51 1.19
C SER A 337 -9.63 -16.77 2.40
N MET A 338 -10.08 -15.54 2.66
CA MET A 338 -9.60 -14.74 3.79
C MET A 338 -9.96 -15.39 5.13
N GLN A 339 -11.21 -15.84 5.31
CA GLN A 339 -11.67 -16.52 6.54
C GLN A 339 -10.86 -17.78 6.81
N THR A 340 -10.63 -18.61 5.79
CA THR A 340 -9.84 -19.84 5.90
C THR A 340 -8.44 -19.54 6.41
N PHE A 341 -7.79 -18.51 5.83
CA PHE A 341 -6.46 -18.12 6.26
C PHE A 341 -6.46 -17.49 7.65
N GLN A 342 -7.45 -16.64 7.97
CA GLN A 342 -7.57 -16.01 9.29
C GLN A 342 -7.68 -17.05 10.40
N ALA A 343 -8.47 -18.12 10.21
CA ALA A 343 -8.61 -19.19 11.19
C ALA A 343 -7.27 -19.89 11.48
N LEU A 344 -6.47 -20.16 10.44
CA LEU A 344 -5.13 -20.75 10.58
C LEU A 344 -4.17 -19.79 11.30
N ALA A 345 -4.13 -18.54 10.89
CA ALA A 345 -3.24 -17.53 11.46
C ALA A 345 -3.58 -17.25 12.93
N THR A 346 -4.86 -17.10 13.28
CA THR A 346 -5.32 -16.90 14.66
C THR A 346 -4.88 -18.04 15.57
N SER A 347 -4.99 -19.29 15.10
CA SER A 347 -4.55 -20.47 15.85
C SER A 347 -3.05 -20.41 16.18
N MET A 348 -2.22 -20.00 15.22
CA MET A 348 -0.77 -19.85 15.44
C MET A 348 -0.43 -18.66 16.34
N HIS A 349 -1.00 -17.49 16.08
CA HIS A 349 -0.69 -16.27 16.83
C HIS A 349 -1.17 -16.32 18.29
N ALA A 350 -2.22 -17.08 18.58
CA ALA A 350 -2.66 -17.31 19.95
C ALA A 350 -1.60 -18.03 20.82
N LEU A 351 -0.75 -18.86 20.19
CA LEU A 351 0.33 -19.62 20.85
C LEU A 351 1.69 -18.91 20.78
N SER A 352 1.81 -17.84 20.00
CA SER A 352 3.07 -17.13 19.77
C SER A 352 3.01 -15.67 20.24
N GLU A 353 2.71 -14.75 19.32
CA GLU A 353 2.81 -13.30 19.62
C GLU A 353 1.88 -12.87 20.76
N LYS A 354 0.64 -13.33 20.79
CA LYS A 354 -0.31 -12.98 21.84
C LYS A 354 0.19 -13.46 23.19
N GLU A 355 0.59 -14.72 23.29
CA GLU A 355 1.12 -15.28 24.53
C GLU A 355 2.38 -14.51 24.99
N LEU A 356 3.28 -14.15 24.06
CA LEU A 356 4.46 -13.37 24.40
C LEU A 356 4.12 -11.97 24.89
N TYR A 357 3.11 -11.30 24.31
CA TYR A 357 2.72 -9.96 24.75
C TYR A 357 2.17 -9.94 26.17
N ASP A 358 1.51 -11.03 26.63
CA ASP A 358 0.98 -11.13 27.99
C ASP A 358 2.11 -11.27 29.05
N TRP A 359 3.36 -11.53 28.63
CA TRP A 359 4.55 -11.65 29.49
C TRP A 359 5.52 -10.47 29.42
N ARG A 360 5.24 -9.46 28.61
CA ARG A 360 6.03 -8.22 28.50
C ARG A 360 5.53 -7.13 29.41
#